data_9ea780a282132012b3dd9b6f53106492
#
_entry.id   9ea780a282132012b3dd9b6f53106492
#
_cell.length_a   1.000
_cell.length_b   1.000
_cell.length_c   1.000
_cell.angle_alpha   90.00
_cell.angle_beta   90.00
_cell.angle_gamma   90.00
#
_symmetry.space_group_name_H-M   'P 1'
#
loop_
_entity.id
_entity.type
_entity.pdbx_description
1 polymer ?
#
loop_
_entity_poly.entity_id
_entity_poly.type
_entity_poly.pdbx_seq_one_letter_code
_entity_poly.pdbx_strand_id
1 'polypeptide(L)'
;MRKVLLSMVLFLALAVQGAETNTVTSIPWKVPRYSLVAQTMNIRQALESFGSAQGISVVMSKAVAGTFSGTFSNIPAAEFLDRISTSHNLIWYYDGAALYVYGSGEVATILLDLKYMKAGEVRSLIRDLGVEDSRFPIKTASNDELIMVSGPPRYVTLVAETIEKADKLRELRTFNEVEARVFPLVNTWADDVSFSVSNPESSVTIRGVANILEEIMTSSSSYKVK
;
A
#
# COMPACT_ATOMS: atom_id res chain seq x y z
N MET A 1 -40.48 -53.53 33.41
CA MET A 1 -40.98 -52.42 32.57
C MET A 1 -40.19 -51.17 32.93
N ARG A 2 -39.15 -50.89 32.22
CA ARG A 2 -38.30 -49.66 32.41
C ARG A 2 -38.29 -48.89 31.12
N LYS A 3 -38.93 -47.72 31.13
CA LYS A 3 -38.96 -46.77 29.99
C LYS A 3 -37.64 -46.05 29.97
N VAL A 4 -36.87 -46.25 28.91
CA VAL A 4 -35.66 -45.45 28.60
C VAL A 4 -36.11 -44.25 27.76
N LEU A 5 -36.03 -43.06 28.36
CA LEU A 5 -36.21 -41.78 27.68
C LEU A 5 -34.88 -41.41 26.97
N LEU A 6 -34.87 -41.51 25.68
CA LEU A 6 -33.76 -41.07 24.84
C LEU A 6 -33.88 -39.55 24.60
N SER A 7 -33.08 -38.76 25.34
CA SER A 7 -32.99 -37.31 25.18
C SER A 7 -32.12 -37.00 23.94
N MET A 8 -32.77 -36.56 22.87
CA MET A 8 -32.12 -36.11 21.64
C MET A 8 -31.71 -34.64 21.81
N VAL A 9 -30.45 -34.41 22.14
CA VAL A 9 -29.87 -33.05 22.18
C VAL A 9 -29.59 -32.60 20.75
N LEU A 10 -30.44 -31.71 20.26
CA LEU A 10 -30.28 -31.04 18.98
C LEU A 10 -29.21 -29.95 19.12
N PHE A 11 -27.99 -30.24 18.66
CA PHE A 11 -26.92 -29.23 18.53
C PHE A 11 -27.26 -28.29 17.36
N LEU A 12 -27.78 -27.11 17.69
CA LEU A 12 -27.96 -26.02 16.72
C LEU A 12 -26.58 -25.39 16.48
N ALA A 13 -25.87 -25.81 15.42
CA ALA A 13 -24.67 -25.15 14.97
C ALA A 13 -25.06 -23.79 14.35
N LEU A 14 -24.89 -22.70 15.11
CA LEU A 14 -24.89 -21.35 14.53
C LEU A 14 -23.66 -21.25 13.62
N ALA A 15 -23.91 -21.35 12.32
CA ALA A 15 -22.94 -20.91 11.32
C ALA A 15 -22.82 -19.38 11.44
N VAL A 16 -21.80 -18.91 12.11
CA VAL A 16 -21.34 -17.51 12.02
C VAL A 16 -20.81 -17.36 10.58
N GLN A 17 -21.66 -16.90 9.68
CA GLN A 17 -21.22 -16.39 8.40
C GLN A 17 -20.40 -15.13 8.70
N GLY A 18 -19.07 -15.25 8.66
CA GLY A 18 -18.18 -14.11 8.61
C GLY A 18 -18.56 -13.28 7.38
N ALA A 19 -19.23 -12.16 7.61
CA ALA A 19 -19.35 -11.13 6.59
C ALA A 19 -17.93 -10.70 6.25
N GLU A 20 -17.47 -11.06 5.04
CA GLU A 20 -16.29 -10.45 4.46
C GLU A 20 -16.58 -8.95 4.39
N THR A 21 -16.02 -8.19 5.31
CA THR A 21 -16.04 -6.74 5.25
C THR A 21 -15.19 -6.34 4.06
N ASN A 22 -15.85 -6.16 2.91
CA ASN A 22 -15.24 -5.48 1.79
C ASN A 22 -14.77 -4.12 2.30
N THR A 23 -13.47 -3.98 2.52
CA THR A 23 -12.82 -2.71 2.86
C THR A 23 -12.80 -1.82 1.63
N VAL A 24 -13.97 -1.37 1.21
CA VAL A 24 -14.10 -0.14 0.42
C VAL A 24 -13.79 0.98 1.40
N THR A 25 -12.87 1.87 1.07
CA THR A 25 -12.61 3.08 1.85
C THR A 25 -13.96 3.70 2.21
N SER A 26 -14.35 3.57 3.47
CA SER A 26 -15.70 3.94 3.91
C SER A 26 -15.84 5.46 3.83
N ILE A 27 -16.61 5.93 2.85
CA ILE A 27 -16.91 7.35 2.75
C ILE A 27 -17.78 7.72 3.96
N PRO A 28 -17.39 8.73 4.75
CA PRO A 28 -18.18 9.18 5.89
C PRO A 28 -19.40 10.01 5.40
N TRP A 29 -20.46 9.32 5.03
CA TRP A 29 -21.67 9.97 4.52
C TRP A 29 -22.31 10.86 5.60
N LYS A 30 -22.35 12.18 5.35
CA LYS A 30 -23.03 13.15 6.23
C LYS A 30 -24.54 12.94 6.21
N VAL A 31 -25.09 12.62 5.03
CA VAL A 31 -26.49 12.30 4.81
C VAL A 31 -26.57 10.86 4.33
N PRO A 32 -26.94 9.89 5.20
CA PRO A 32 -26.94 8.47 4.85
C PRO A 32 -27.89 8.09 3.72
N ARG A 33 -28.98 8.84 3.56
CA ARG A 33 -30.02 8.61 2.55
C ARG A 33 -30.19 9.84 1.69
N TYR A 34 -30.22 9.66 0.40
CA TYR A 34 -30.26 10.75 -0.57
C TYR A 34 -31.50 10.67 -1.48
N SER A 35 -32.01 11.81 -1.86
CA SER A 35 -33.11 11.92 -2.81
C SER A 35 -32.78 12.94 -3.88
N LEU A 36 -33.04 12.60 -5.12
CA LEU A 36 -32.84 13.48 -6.27
C LEU A 36 -33.95 13.21 -7.28
N VAL A 37 -34.61 14.25 -7.70
CA VAL A 37 -35.54 14.24 -8.85
C VAL A 37 -34.97 15.13 -9.93
N ALA A 38 -34.70 14.53 -11.10
CA ALA A 38 -34.10 15.24 -12.22
C ALA A 38 -34.86 14.96 -13.51
N GLN A 39 -35.16 16.02 -14.25
CA GLN A 39 -35.58 15.96 -15.64
C GLN A 39 -34.52 16.61 -16.49
N THR A 40 -33.72 15.78 -17.19
CA THR A 40 -32.62 16.24 -18.06
C THR A 40 -31.56 17.08 -17.34
N MET A 41 -31.10 16.62 -16.19
CA MET A 41 -30.01 17.25 -15.43
C MET A 41 -28.65 16.82 -15.99
N ASN A 42 -27.68 17.74 -16.09
CA ASN A 42 -26.30 17.40 -16.42
C ASN A 42 -25.70 16.54 -15.30
N ILE A 43 -25.01 15.44 -15.69
CA ILE A 43 -24.41 14.48 -14.76
C ILE A 43 -23.42 15.14 -13.80
N ARG A 44 -22.64 16.11 -14.26
CA ARG A 44 -21.70 16.88 -13.42
C ARG A 44 -22.45 17.64 -12.33
N GLN A 45 -23.55 18.30 -12.70
CA GLN A 45 -24.40 19.03 -11.75
C GLN A 45 -25.06 18.09 -10.73
N ALA A 46 -25.47 16.88 -11.15
CA ALA A 46 -26.01 15.89 -10.23
C ALA A 46 -24.97 15.42 -9.20
N LEU A 47 -23.73 15.15 -9.64
CA LEU A 47 -22.62 14.77 -8.78
C LEU A 47 -22.16 15.91 -7.87
N GLU A 48 -22.13 17.15 -8.34
CA GLU A 48 -21.82 18.34 -7.53
C GLU A 48 -22.86 18.57 -6.44
N SER A 49 -24.15 18.43 -6.80
CA SER A 49 -25.25 18.53 -5.83
C SER A 49 -25.18 17.44 -4.76
N PHE A 50 -24.83 16.22 -5.18
CA PHE A 50 -24.60 15.09 -4.28
C PHE A 50 -23.43 15.37 -3.34
N GLY A 51 -22.27 15.77 -3.88
CA GLY A 51 -21.10 16.10 -3.08
C GLY A 51 -21.37 17.23 -2.07
N SER A 52 -22.07 18.26 -2.50
CA SER A 52 -22.47 19.37 -1.63
C SER A 52 -23.37 18.91 -0.48
N ALA A 53 -24.34 18.04 -0.75
CA ALA A 53 -25.21 17.46 0.28
C ALA A 53 -24.43 16.61 1.29
N GLN A 54 -23.38 15.91 0.82
CA GLN A 54 -22.52 15.09 1.65
C GLN A 54 -21.39 15.86 2.35
N GLY A 55 -21.18 17.13 1.98
CA GLY A 55 -20.05 17.92 2.45
C GLY A 55 -18.69 17.43 1.92
N ILE A 56 -18.68 16.80 0.74
CA ILE A 56 -17.50 16.23 0.10
C ILE A 56 -17.23 16.98 -1.20
N SER A 57 -15.99 17.40 -1.42
CA SER A 57 -15.56 17.97 -2.71
C SER A 57 -15.59 16.91 -3.79
N VAL A 58 -16.14 17.20 -4.95
CA VAL A 58 -16.17 16.32 -6.11
C VAL A 58 -15.26 16.86 -7.20
N VAL A 59 -14.28 16.07 -7.60
CA VAL A 59 -13.35 16.38 -8.70
C VAL A 59 -13.70 15.49 -9.87
N MET A 60 -14.03 16.07 -11.00
CA MET A 60 -14.48 15.32 -12.18
C MET A 60 -13.56 15.56 -13.36
N SER A 61 -13.21 14.50 -14.06
CA SER A 61 -12.47 14.59 -15.32
C SER A 61 -13.33 15.21 -16.43
N LYS A 62 -12.68 15.55 -17.56
CA LYS A 62 -13.39 16.07 -18.72
C LYS A 62 -14.30 15.03 -19.39
N ALA A 63 -14.02 13.76 -19.22
CA ALA A 63 -14.79 12.65 -19.77
C ALA A 63 -16.14 12.43 -19.05
N VAL A 64 -16.34 13.02 -17.86
CA VAL A 64 -17.61 12.96 -17.15
C VAL A 64 -18.60 13.90 -17.84
N ALA A 65 -19.44 13.34 -18.71
CA ALA A 65 -20.41 14.07 -19.51
C ALA A 65 -21.69 13.25 -19.67
N GLY A 66 -22.78 13.94 -20.02
CA GLY A 66 -24.07 13.33 -20.26
C GLY A 66 -25.20 13.99 -19.46
N THR A 67 -26.40 13.50 -19.65
CA THR A 67 -27.61 13.96 -18.94
C THR A 67 -28.24 12.81 -18.20
N PHE A 68 -28.76 13.11 -17.04
CA PHE A 68 -29.49 12.18 -16.18
C PHE A 68 -30.97 12.60 -16.12
N SER A 69 -31.87 11.64 -16.26
CA SER A 69 -33.29 11.80 -16.02
C SER A 69 -33.76 10.64 -15.14
N GLY A 70 -34.34 10.95 -14.01
CA GLY A 70 -34.85 9.93 -13.11
C GLY A 70 -35.16 10.46 -11.71
N THR A 71 -35.73 9.56 -10.91
CA THR A 71 -36.10 9.87 -9.52
C THR A 71 -35.41 8.85 -8.60
N PHE A 72 -34.60 9.38 -7.71
CA PHE A 72 -34.11 8.64 -6.56
C PHE A 72 -34.86 9.14 -5.31
N SER A 73 -35.50 8.24 -4.59
CA SER A 73 -36.25 8.58 -3.39
C SER A 73 -35.71 7.82 -2.21
N ASN A 74 -35.08 8.56 -1.27
CA ASN A 74 -34.66 8.02 0.02
C ASN A 74 -33.79 6.75 -0.08
N ILE A 75 -32.86 6.70 -1.03
CA ILE A 75 -31.92 5.59 -1.21
C ILE A 75 -30.61 5.82 -0.42
N PRO A 76 -29.84 4.77 -0.05
CA PRO A 76 -28.52 4.92 0.53
C PRO A 76 -27.60 5.78 -0.35
N ALA A 77 -26.78 6.65 0.25
CA ALA A 77 -25.87 7.54 -0.49
C ALA A 77 -24.88 6.76 -1.37
N ALA A 78 -24.35 5.63 -0.84
CA ALA A 78 -23.48 4.74 -1.61
C ALA A 78 -24.19 4.15 -2.84
N GLU A 79 -25.42 3.73 -2.68
CA GLU A 79 -26.24 3.16 -3.77
C GLU A 79 -26.54 4.22 -4.85
N PHE A 80 -26.77 5.48 -4.46
CA PHE A 80 -26.93 6.57 -5.42
C PHE A 80 -25.68 6.71 -6.29
N LEU A 81 -24.51 6.77 -5.64
CA LEU A 81 -23.22 6.93 -6.35
C LEU A 81 -22.95 5.74 -7.28
N ASP A 82 -23.21 4.52 -6.83
CA ASP A 82 -23.01 3.31 -7.64
C ASP A 82 -23.95 3.26 -8.84
N ARG A 83 -25.23 3.56 -8.64
CA ARG A 83 -26.24 3.55 -9.73
C ARG A 83 -25.90 4.61 -10.78
N ILE A 84 -25.57 5.83 -10.38
CA ILE A 84 -25.28 6.91 -11.32
C ILE A 84 -23.96 6.63 -12.07
N SER A 85 -22.96 6.08 -11.38
CA SER A 85 -21.68 5.71 -11.99
C SER A 85 -21.86 4.60 -13.01
N THR A 86 -22.59 3.54 -12.67
CA THR A 86 -22.86 2.42 -13.58
C THR A 86 -23.63 2.86 -14.81
N SER A 87 -24.67 3.69 -14.63
CA SER A 87 -25.52 4.15 -15.74
C SER A 87 -24.80 5.04 -16.75
N HIS A 88 -23.71 5.70 -16.34
CA HIS A 88 -22.96 6.65 -17.18
C HIS A 88 -21.54 6.20 -17.49
N ASN A 89 -21.22 4.91 -17.25
CA ASN A 89 -19.87 4.36 -17.44
C ASN A 89 -18.79 5.19 -16.75
N LEU A 90 -19.00 5.51 -15.46
CA LEU A 90 -18.06 6.25 -14.63
C LEU A 90 -17.37 5.31 -13.64
N ILE A 91 -16.16 5.68 -13.29
CA ILE A 91 -15.42 5.10 -12.18
C ILE A 91 -15.11 6.20 -11.17
N TRP A 92 -15.06 5.86 -9.91
CA TRP A 92 -14.81 6.84 -8.87
C TRP A 92 -13.87 6.28 -7.78
N TYR A 93 -13.21 7.19 -7.09
CA TYR A 93 -12.36 6.88 -5.95
C TYR A 93 -12.44 8.03 -4.93
N TYR A 94 -12.49 7.69 -3.66
CA TYR A 94 -12.46 8.65 -2.55
C TYR A 94 -11.10 8.53 -1.83
N ASP A 95 -10.33 9.61 -1.79
CA ASP A 95 -8.98 9.61 -1.21
C ASP A 95 -8.93 10.03 0.26
N GLY A 96 -10.09 10.10 0.94
CA GLY A 96 -10.21 10.57 2.31
C GLY A 96 -10.59 12.05 2.41
N ALA A 97 -10.40 12.86 1.36
CA ALA A 97 -10.69 14.27 1.33
C ALA A 97 -11.69 14.66 0.23
N ALA A 98 -11.54 14.08 -0.96
CA ALA A 98 -12.37 14.38 -2.12
C ALA A 98 -12.80 13.11 -2.86
N LEU A 99 -13.94 13.20 -3.52
CA LEU A 99 -14.46 12.18 -4.42
C LEU A 99 -14.01 12.51 -5.86
N TYR A 100 -13.18 11.65 -6.42
CA TYR A 100 -12.69 11.77 -7.80
C TYR A 100 -13.55 10.90 -8.71
N VAL A 101 -14.08 11.48 -9.79
CA VAL A 101 -14.92 10.77 -10.77
C VAL A 101 -14.33 10.90 -12.16
N TYR A 102 -14.22 9.78 -12.86
CA TYR A 102 -13.63 9.65 -14.18
C TYR A 102 -14.56 8.86 -15.10
N GLY A 103 -14.35 8.97 -16.40
CA GLY A 103 -14.93 8.02 -17.35
C GLY A 103 -14.28 6.65 -17.22
N SER A 104 -15.02 5.58 -17.45
CA SER A 104 -14.48 4.20 -17.36
C SER A 104 -13.31 3.93 -18.31
N GLY A 105 -13.19 4.68 -19.41
CA GLY A 105 -12.04 4.61 -20.33
C GLY A 105 -10.76 5.29 -19.81
N GLU A 106 -10.81 5.99 -18.68
CA GLU A 106 -9.66 6.68 -18.08
C GLU A 106 -8.93 5.83 -17.03
N VAL A 107 -9.21 4.53 -16.96
CA VAL A 107 -8.48 3.60 -16.08
C VAL A 107 -6.99 3.67 -16.41
N ALA A 108 -6.19 4.01 -15.40
CA ALA A 108 -4.73 3.96 -15.48
C ALA A 108 -4.20 2.61 -14.98
N THR A 109 -3.08 2.20 -15.52
CA THR A 109 -2.34 1.02 -15.04
C THR A 109 -0.87 1.35 -14.99
N ILE A 110 -0.23 1.06 -13.87
CA ILE A 110 1.21 1.19 -13.70
C ILE A 110 1.82 -0.10 -13.18
N LEU A 111 3.09 -0.28 -13.48
CA LEU A 111 3.93 -1.33 -12.97
C LEU A 111 5.01 -0.69 -12.10
N LEU A 112 5.16 -1.17 -10.88
CA LEU A 112 6.13 -0.70 -9.90
C LEU A 112 7.12 -1.80 -9.57
N ASP A 113 8.40 -1.46 -9.61
CA ASP A 113 9.51 -2.32 -9.22
C ASP A 113 9.86 -2.05 -7.75
N LEU A 114 9.86 -3.11 -6.93
CA LEU A 114 10.19 -3.07 -5.51
C LEU A 114 11.64 -3.46 -5.32
N LYS A 115 12.45 -2.59 -4.73
CA LYS A 115 13.88 -2.84 -4.50
C LYS A 115 14.18 -3.32 -3.09
N TYR A 116 13.47 -2.79 -2.10
CA TYR A 116 13.75 -3.01 -0.67
C TYR A 116 12.57 -3.59 0.11
N MET A 117 11.36 -3.50 -0.44
CA MET A 117 10.15 -4.08 0.13
C MET A 117 9.68 -5.27 -0.68
N LYS A 118 8.93 -6.17 -0.03
CA LYS A 118 8.23 -7.26 -0.72
C LYS A 118 6.75 -6.93 -0.90
N ALA A 119 6.13 -7.53 -1.90
CA ALA A 119 4.73 -7.29 -2.24
C ALA A 119 3.75 -7.51 -1.08
N GLY A 120 4.03 -8.49 -0.21
CA GLY A 120 3.24 -8.73 1.00
C GLY A 120 3.29 -7.57 2.00
N GLU A 121 4.47 -6.97 2.21
CA GLU A 121 4.66 -5.80 3.08
C GLU A 121 3.92 -4.57 2.51
N VAL A 122 4.01 -4.38 1.17
CA VAL A 122 3.30 -3.30 0.48
C VAL A 122 1.79 -3.43 0.65
N ARG A 123 1.22 -4.63 0.47
CA ARG A 123 -0.22 -4.85 0.67
C ARG A 123 -0.65 -4.52 2.10
N SER A 124 0.13 -4.95 3.09
CA SER A 124 -0.17 -4.62 4.49
C SER A 124 -0.13 -3.11 4.71
N LEU A 125 0.88 -2.43 4.20
CA LEU A 125 1.02 -0.98 4.30
C LEU A 125 -0.18 -0.23 3.68
N ILE A 126 -0.57 -0.58 2.45
CA ILE A 126 -1.69 0.05 1.75
C ILE A 126 -3.01 -0.16 2.51
N ARG A 127 -3.20 -1.35 3.11
CA ARG A 127 -4.36 -1.66 3.96
C ARG A 127 -4.33 -0.85 5.25
N ASP A 128 -3.20 -0.83 5.94
CA ASP A 128 -3.04 -0.14 7.23
C ASP A 128 -3.22 1.37 7.10
N LEU A 129 -2.84 1.94 5.95
CA LEU A 129 -3.08 3.34 5.62
C LEU A 129 -4.52 3.62 5.12
N GLY A 130 -5.35 2.58 4.96
CA GLY A 130 -6.71 2.74 4.47
C GLY A 130 -6.82 3.20 3.01
N VAL A 131 -5.76 3.01 2.22
CA VAL A 131 -5.72 3.38 0.79
C VAL A 131 -6.30 2.26 -0.09
N GLU A 132 -6.31 1.02 0.42
CA GLU A 132 -6.81 -0.15 -0.31
C GLU A 132 -8.27 0.02 -0.71
N ASP A 133 -8.58 -0.30 -1.98
CA ASP A 133 -9.94 -0.35 -2.49
C ASP A 133 -10.16 -1.71 -3.18
N SER A 134 -11.07 -2.51 -2.66
CA SER A 134 -11.33 -3.88 -3.15
C SER A 134 -11.78 -3.92 -4.61
N ARG A 135 -12.30 -2.82 -5.16
CA ARG A 135 -12.68 -2.70 -6.56
C ARG A 135 -11.47 -2.64 -7.49
N PHE A 136 -10.31 -2.23 -6.98
CA PHE A 136 -9.06 -2.05 -7.72
C PHE A 136 -7.93 -2.88 -7.10
N PRO A 137 -7.97 -4.22 -7.24
CA PRO A 137 -7.03 -5.09 -6.57
C PRO A 137 -5.60 -4.89 -7.11
N ILE A 138 -4.65 -4.84 -6.18
CA ILE A 138 -3.22 -4.82 -6.50
C ILE A 138 -2.79 -6.23 -6.89
N LYS A 139 -2.19 -6.39 -8.07
CA LYS A 139 -1.64 -7.65 -8.56
C LYS A 139 -0.13 -7.68 -8.37
N THR A 140 0.39 -8.85 -7.99
CA THR A 140 1.82 -9.06 -7.76
C THR A 140 2.36 -10.14 -8.67
N ALA A 141 3.60 -10.00 -9.12
CA ALA A 141 4.30 -11.05 -9.84
C ALA A 141 4.75 -12.16 -8.89
N SER A 142 5.07 -13.33 -9.44
CA SER A 142 5.46 -14.52 -8.65
C SER A 142 6.80 -14.36 -7.90
N ASN A 143 7.63 -13.40 -8.29
CA ASN A 143 8.90 -13.08 -7.64
C ASN A 143 8.79 -12.07 -6.49
N ASP A 144 7.59 -11.58 -6.19
CA ASP A 144 7.30 -10.54 -5.18
C ASP A 144 8.05 -9.20 -5.34
N GLU A 145 8.65 -8.95 -6.51
CA GLU A 145 9.42 -7.73 -6.80
C GLU A 145 8.66 -6.74 -7.67
N LEU A 146 7.60 -7.20 -8.35
CA LEU A 146 6.79 -6.37 -9.23
C LEU A 146 5.34 -6.31 -8.76
N ILE A 147 4.81 -5.09 -8.75
CA ILE A 147 3.41 -4.82 -8.42
C ILE A 147 2.76 -4.08 -9.58
N MET A 148 1.61 -4.58 -10.01
CA MET A 148 0.75 -3.90 -10.97
C MET A 148 -0.46 -3.30 -10.24
N VAL A 149 -0.66 -2.00 -10.42
CA VAL A 149 -1.79 -1.25 -9.87
C VAL A 149 -2.63 -0.73 -11.03
N SER A 150 -3.94 -1.00 -10.99
CA SER A 150 -4.88 -0.56 -12.02
C SER A 150 -6.14 0.00 -11.37
N GLY A 151 -6.60 1.17 -11.85
CA GLY A 151 -7.79 1.83 -11.30
C GLY A 151 -7.94 3.28 -11.75
N PRO A 152 -8.78 4.07 -11.05
CA PRO A 152 -8.88 5.50 -11.31
C PRO A 152 -7.52 6.20 -11.19
N PRO A 153 -7.22 7.22 -12.04
CA PRO A 153 -5.92 7.88 -12.04
C PRO A 153 -5.45 8.34 -10.65
N ARG A 154 -6.35 8.92 -9.86
CA ARG A 154 -6.02 9.37 -8.50
C ARG A 154 -5.61 8.22 -7.57
N TYR A 155 -6.33 7.09 -7.64
CA TYR A 155 -5.99 5.89 -6.88
C TYR A 155 -4.61 5.38 -7.24
N VAL A 156 -4.35 5.21 -8.54
CA VAL A 156 -3.06 4.72 -9.05
C VAL A 156 -1.91 5.63 -8.62
N THR A 157 -2.07 6.96 -8.74
CA THR A 157 -1.07 7.93 -8.30
C THR A 157 -0.81 7.84 -6.79
N LEU A 158 -1.87 7.80 -5.98
CA LEU A 158 -1.73 7.74 -4.52
C LEU A 158 -1.02 6.47 -4.05
N VAL A 159 -1.40 5.32 -4.61
CA VAL A 159 -0.76 4.03 -4.32
C VAL A 159 0.70 4.06 -4.75
N ALA A 160 1.00 4.55 -5.96
CA ALA A 160 2.37 4.65 -6.47
C ALA A 160 3.26 5.50 -5.56
N GLU A 161 2.84 6.71 -5.25
CA GLU A 161 3.59 7.63 -4.37
C GLU A 161 3.82 7.03 -2.97
N THR A 162 2.82 6.30 -2.45
CA THR A 162 2.93 5.64 -1.16
C THR A 162 3.97 4.53 -1.19
N ILE A 163 3.95 3.69 -2.21
CA ILE A 163 4.89 2.57 -2.39
C ILE A 163 6.31 3.11 -2.59
N GLU A 164 6.51 4.06 -3.49
CA GLU A 164 7.84 4.64 -3.76
C GLU A 164 8.46 5.27 -2.51
N LYS A 165 7.66 6.01 -1.73
CA LYS A 165 8.13 6.59 -0.47
C LYS A 165 8.49 5.53 0.56
N ALA A 166 7.68 4.47 0.68
CA ALA A 166 7.91 3.41 1.64
C ALA A 166 9.15 2.58 1.28
N ASP A 167 9.32 2.22 0.01
CA ASP A 167 10.48 1.49 -0.49
C ASP A 167 11.78 2.28 -0.26
N LYS A 168 11.75 3.59 -0.53
CA LYS A 168 12.88 4.48 -0.25
C LYS A 168 13.20 4.61 1.23
N LEU A 169 12.20 4.66 2.11
CA LEU A 169 12.42 4.66 3.56
C LEU A 169 13.04 3.34 4.05
N ARG A 170 12.66 2.22 3.42
CA ARG A 170 13.26 0.92 3.70
C ARG A 170 14.73 0.88 3.29
N GLU A 171 15.05 1.42 2.11
CA GLU A 171 16.42 1.61 1.63
C GLU A 171 17.29 2.29 2.70
N LEU A 172 16.87 3.46 3.18
CA LEU A 172 17.62 4.24 4.18
C LEU A 172 17.83 3.48 5.49
N ARG A 173 16.87 2.65 5.90
CA ARG A 173 17.01 1.81 7.10
C ARG A 173 18.01 0.69 6.89
N THR A 174 17.95 0.01 5.74
CA THR A 174 18.85 -1.10 5.41
C THR A 174 20.31 -0.64 5.33
N PHE A 175 20.59 0.55 4.80
CA PHE A 175 21.94 1.12 4.79
C PHE A 175 22.44 1.59 6.16
N ASN A 176 21.53 1.89 7.10
CA ASN A 176 21.90 2.33 8.44
C ASN A 176 21.95 1.17 9.46
N GLU A 177 21.60 -0.05 9.07
CA GLU A 177 21.77 -1.22 9.93
C GLU A 177 23.23 -1.64 9.94
N VAL A 178 23.88 -1.53 11.11
CA VAL A 178 25.23 -2.06 11.33
C VAL A 178 25.13 -3.57 11.44
N GLU A 179 25.61 -4.29 10.44
CA GLU A 179 25.67 -5.74 10.46
C GLU A 179 27.03 -6.19 11.01
N ALA A 180 27.04 -6.87 12.15
CA ALA A 180 28.24 -7.50 12.69
C ALA A 180 28.38 -8.89 12.08
N ARG A 181 29.47 -9.11 11.30
CA ARG A 181 29.84 -10.42 10.79
C ARG A 181 31.12 -10.91 11.42
N VAL A 182 31.10 -12.14 11.89
CA VAL A 182 32.30 -12.80 12.44
C VAL A 182 32.96 -13.61 11.33
N PHE A 183 34.20 -13.26 11.00
CA PHE A 183 35.01 -13.98 10.05
C PHE A 183 36.08 -14.78 10.79
N PRO A 184 36.07 -16.11 10.80
CA PRO A 184 37.14 -16.89 11.38
C PRO A 184 38.40 -16.76 10.52
N LEU A 185 39.50 -16.30 11.11
CA LEU A 185 40.80 -16.22 10.44
C LEU A 185 41.55 -17.56 10.65
N VAL A 186 41.92 -18.21 9.55
CA VAL A 186 42.57 -19.55 9.60
C VAL A 186 44.10 -19.44 9.44
N ASN A 187 44.57 -18.53 8.58
CA ASN A 187 46.00 -18.43 8.18
C ASN A 187 46.58 -17.01 8.41
N THR A 188 45.96 -16.21 9.24
CA THR A 188 46.42 -14.85 9.51
C THR A 188 45.96 -14.41 10.91
N TRP A 189 46.55 -13.32 11.44
CA TRP A 189 46.19 -12.75 12.72
C TRP A 189 45.28 -11.54 12.54
N ALA A 190 44.41 -11.31 13.51
CA ALA A 190 43.58 -10.12 13.55
C ALA A 190 44.42 -8.87 13.89
N ASP A 191 45.27 -8.99 14.89
CA ASP A 191 46.16 -7.91 15.36
C ASP A 191 47.60 -8.05 14.82
N ASP A 192 48.39 -6.98 14.91
CA ASP A 192 49.77 -6.98 14.51
C ASP A 192 50.60 -7.92 15.41
N VAL A 193 51.43 -8.75 14.79
CA VAL A 193 52.33 -9.66 15.50
C VAL A 193 53.76 -9.31 15.19
N SER A 194 54.57 -9.09 16.23
CA SER A 194 55.99 -8.76 16.12
C SER A 194 56.83 -9.93 16.54
N PHE A 195 57.80 -10.30 15.70
CA PHE A 195 58.78 -11.34 15.95
C PHE A 195 60.15 -10.71 16.08
N SER A 196 60.86 -11.00 17.18
CA SER A 196 62.27 -10.63 17.34
C SER A 196 63.16 -11.73 16.76
N VAL A 197 63.99 -11.35 15.81
CA VAL A 197 64.99 -12.26 15.23
C VAL A 197 66.30 -12.01 15.96
N SER A 198 66.85 -13.02 16.62
CA SER A 198 68.20 -13.18 17.25
C SER A 198 69.05 -11.96 17.60
N ASN A 199 68.67 -10.78 17.25
CA ASN A 199 69.30 -9.50 17.57
C ASN A 199 68.25 -8.50 18.09
N PRO A 200 68.37 -7.91 19.29
CA PRO A 200 67.36 -7.10 19.90
C PRO A 200 66.98 -5.82 19.12
N GLU A 201 67.70 -5.45 18.08
CA GLU A 201 67.44 -4.28 17.23
C GLU A 201 66.66 -4.65 15.91
N SER A 202 66.35 -5.90 15.70
CA SER A 202 65.68 -6.37 14.47
C SER A 202 64.34 -7.05 14.80
N SER A 203 63.27 -6.30 14.89
CA SER A 203 61.91 -6.86 14.97
C SER A 203 61.21 -6.78 13.60
N VAL A 204 60.59 -7.87 13.19
CA VAL A 204 59.71 -7.86 12.01
C VAL A 204 58.28 -7.90 12.51
N THR A 205 57.51 -6.88 12.15
CA THR A 205 56.09 -6.80 12.49
C THR A 205 55.27 -7.23 11.27
N ILE A 206 54.39 -8.23 11.42
CA ILE A 206 53.39 -8.64 10.43
C ILE A 206 52.10 -7.95 10.84
N ARG A 207 51.56 -7.15 9.92
CA ARG A 207 50.33 -6.40 10.18
C ARG A 207 49.12 -7.34 10.22
N GLY A 208 48.27 -7.15 11.19
CA GLY A 208 47.00 -7.86 11.34
C GLY A 208 45.93 -7.35 10.38
N VAL A 209 45.00 -8.23 10.05
CA VAL A 209 43.91 -7.90 9.11
C VAL A 209 43.00 -6.79 9.64
N ALA A 210 42.78 -6.74 10.96
CA ALA A 210 41.96 -5.68 11.58
C ALA A 210 42.55 -4.28 11.34
N ASN A 211 43.86 -4.13 11.58
CA ASN A 211 44.57 -2.86 11.41
C ASN A 211 44.64 -2.43 9.93
N ILE A 212 44.77 -3.38 9.01
CA ILE A 212 44.74 -3.08 7.56
C ILE A 212 43.33 -2.62 7.13
N LEU A 213 42.28 -3.28 7.62
CA LEU A 213 40.90 -2.89 7.33
C LEU A 213 40.55 -1.51 7.91
N GLU A 214 40.98 -1.22 9.13
CA GLU A 214 40.79 0.10 9.76
C GLU A 214 41.45 1.23 8.95
N GLU A 215 42.68 1.00 8.46
CA GLU A 215 43.38 1.97 7.60
C GLU A 215 42.63 2.17 6.25
N ILE A 216 42.13 1.12 5.64
CA ILE A 216 41.35 1.21 4.38
C ILE A 216 40.04 1.97 4.62
N MET A 217 39.33 1.71 5.73
CA MET A 217 38.07 2.37 6.05
C MET A 217 38.27 3.85 6.36
N THR A 218 39.31 4.20 7.09
CA THR A 218 39.64 5.61 7.40
C THR A 218 40.12 6.37 6.17
N SER A 219 40.89 5.74 5.28
CA SER A 219 41.35 6.34 4.04
C SER A 219 40.20 6.54 3.04
N SER A 220 39.22 5.61 2.98
CA SER A 220 38.05 5.73 2.10
C SER A 220 37.05 6.78 2.56
N SER A 221 36.99 7.09 3.87
CA SER A 221 36.14 8.16 4.42
C SER A 221 36.56 9.56 3.99
N SER A 222 37.75 9.76 3.43
CA SER A 222 38.22 11.06 2.91
C SER A 222 37.75 11.37 1.48
N TYR A 223 37.13 10.43 0.76
CA TYR A 223 36.49 10.70 -0.53
C TYR A 223 35.07 11.25 -0.33
N LYS A 224 34.97 12.51 0.08
CA LYS A 224 33.72 13.27 -0.10
C LYS A 224 33.54 13.54 -1.59
N VAL A 225 32.51 12.93 -2.15
CA VAL A 225 32.03 13.29 -3.49
C VAL A 225 31.65 14.76 -3.50
N LYS A 226 32.29 15.52 -4.37
CA LYS A 226 31.93 16.90 -4.69
C LYS A 226 30.66 16.92 -5.55
#